data_7de19462841834a75b1295e0d266a248
#
_entry.id   7de19462841834a75b1295e0d266a248
#
_cell.length_a   1.000
_cell.length_b   1.000
_cell.length_c   1.000
_cell.angle_alpha   90.00
_cell.angle_beta   90.00
_cell.angle_gamma   90.00
#
_symmetry.space_group_name_H-M   'P 1'
#
loop_
_entity.id
_entity.type
_entity.pdbx_description
1 polymer ?
#
loop_
_entity_poly.entity_id
_entity_poly.type
_entity_poly.pdbx_seq_one_letter_code
_entity_poly.pdbx_strand_id
1 'polypeptide(L)'
;VALTTDSGSNATDHITNVGTLNLSGIETGATVQYSVDNGAHWNTSFSAIEGLNNVQVRQIDVAGNTSSATSFSFTLDTAAGAPGVALTTDSGSNATDHITNVGTLNLSGIETGATVQYSVDNGAHWSTSFGALEGVNNVQVRQIDVAGNTSAATSFSFTLDTSAGAPGVALTTDSGSNATDHITNV
;
A
#
# COMPACT_ATOMS: atom_id res chain seq x y z
N VAL A 1 -2.23 14.53 27.92
CA VAL A 1 -2.69 13.34 27.17
C VAL A 1 -2.00 13.34 25.83
N ALA A 2 -1.47 12.22 25.40
CA ALA A 2 -0.86 11.99 24.10
C ALA A 2 -1.08 10.53 23.67
N LEU A 3 -0.75 10.18 22.43
CA LEU A 3 -0.60 8.78 22.03
C LEU A 3 0.66 8.16 22.68
N THR A 4 0.63 6.89 23.02
CA THR A 4 1.84 6.15 23.44
C THR A 4 2.80 6.02 22.26
N THR A 5 2.25 5.81 21.06
CA THR A 5 2.96 5.76 19.78
C THR A 5 2.09 6.45 18.74
N ASP A 6 2.60 7.48 18.12
CA ASP A 6 2.05 8.05 16.88
C ASP A 6 2.79 7.38 15.74
N SER A 7 2.18 6.33 15.16
CA SER A 7 2.84 5.43 14.20
C SER A 7 2.76 5.98 12.78
N GLY A 8 3.49 5.34 11.87
CA GLY A 8 3.50 5.73 10.47
C GLY A 8 4.64 6.66 10.11
N SER A 9 4.48 7.40 9.01
CA SER A 9 5.52 8.26 8.45
C SER A 9 5.63 9.62 9.14
N ASN A 10 4.60 10.03 9.89
CA ASN A 10 4.55 11.30 10.61
C ASN A 10 4.14 11.06 12.07
N ALA A 11 5.06 11.26 12.99
CA ALA A 11 4.86 11.03 14.43
C ALA A 11 4.16 12.20 15.16
N THR A 12 3.44 13.07 14.45
CA THR A 12 2.76 14.25 15.03
C THR A 12 1.41 14.55 14.38
N ASP A 13 0.90 13.70 13.49
CA ASP A 13 -0.37 13.91 12.80
C ASP A 13 -1.57 13.28 13.54
N HIS A 14 -1.28 12.52 14.60
CA HIS A 14 -2.27 11.78 15.38
C HIS A 14 -3.05 10.73 14.55
N ILE A 15 -2.45 10.19 13.48
CA ILE A 15 -2.94 9.05 12.74
C ILE A 15 -2.06 7.85 13.11
N THR A 16 -2.64 6.83 13.73
CA THR A 16 -1.87 5.76 14.36
C THR A 16 -2.56 4.40 14.23
N ASN A 17 -1.76 3.34 14.20
CA ASN A 17 -2.26 1.97 14.36
C ASN A 17 -2.23 1.48 15.82
N VAL A 18 -1.85 2.36 16.77
CA VAL A 18 -1.77 2.07 18.21
C VAL A 18 -2.65 3.03 19.01
N GLY A 19 -3.88 2.62 19.34
CA GLY A 19 -4.88 3.45 20.02
C GLY A 19 -4.66 3.63 21.53
N THR A 20 -3.44 3.46 22.05
CA THR A 20 -3.13 3.56 23.48
C THR A 20 -2.71 4.98 23.84
N LEU A 21 -3.28 5.49 24.94
CA LEU A 21 -2.97 6.83 25.45
C LEU A 21 -1.85 6.79 26.48
N ASN A 22 -0.98 7.79 26.41
CA ASN A 22 -0.01 8.14 27.43
C ASN A 22 -0.52 9.34 28.24
N LEU A 23 -0.59 9.19 29.55
CA LEU A 23 -1.08 10.21 30.46
C LEU A 23 0.08 10.75 31.31
N SER A 24 0.09 12.05 31.52
CA SER A 24 1.05 12.72 32.40
C SER A 24 0.31 13.61 33.42
N GLY A 25 0.97 13.95 34.52
CA GLY A 25 0.38 14.79 35.53
C GLY A 25 -0.70 14.11 36.37
N ILE A 26 -0.71 12.78 36.43
CA ILE A 26 -1.62 12.01 37.29
C ILE A 26 -1.07 12.00 38.72
N GLU A 27 -1.90 12.39 39.67
CA GLU A 27 -1.55 12.40 41.09
C GLU A 27 -1.48 10.99 41.66
N THR A 28 -0.62 10.77 42.64
CA THR A 28 -0.48 9.47 43.29
C THR A 28 -1.78 9.05 43.96
N GLY A 29 -2.32 7.88 43.57
CA GLY A 29 -3.57 7.35 44.08
C GLY A 29 -4.84 7.93 43.47
N ALA A 30 -4.72 8.84 42.49
CA ALA A 30 -5.88 9.37 41.77
C ALA A 30 -6.53 8.34 40.88
N THR A 31 -7.84 8.45 40.73
CA THR A 31 -8.62 7.66 39.75
C THR A 31 -8.75 8.44 38.46
N VAL A 32 -8.23 7.86 37.36
CA VAL A 32 -8.40 8.42 36.00
C VAL A 32 -9.77 8.02 35.43
N GLN A 33 -10.41 8.98 34.79
CA GLN A 33 -11.68 8.76 34.10
C GLN A 33 -11.62 9.30 32.67
N TYR A 34 -12.30 8.60 31.76
CA TYR A 34 -12.39 8.89 30.33
C TYR A 34 -13.85 9.11 29.93
N SER A 35 -14.08 10.05 29.02
CA SER A 35 -15.38 10.27 28.38
C SER A 35 -15.17 10.33 26.87
N VAL A 36 -16.07 9.68 26.12
CA VAL A 36 -16.13 9.70 24.65
C VAL A 36 -17.40 10.40 24.14
N ASP A 37 -18.19 10.96 25.02
CA ASP A 37 -19.46 11.65 24.76
C ASP A 37 -19.48 13.10 25.28
N ASN A 38 -18.32 13.76 25.19
CA ASN A 38 -18.15 15.15 25.60
C ASN A 38 -18.47 15.42 27.09
N GLY A 39 -18.16 14.47 27.96
CA GLY A 39 -18.31 14.61 29.40
C GLY A 39 -19.68 14.21 29.97
N ALA A 40 -20.58 13.67 29.12
CA ALA A 40 -21.89 13.22 29.60
C ALA A 40 -21.78 11.98 30.51
N HIS A 41 -20.90 11.03 30.16
CA HIS A 41 -20.60 9.85 30.97
C HIS A 41 -19.10 9.67 31.14
N TRP A 42 -18.70 9.13 32.29
CA TRP A 42 -17.29 8.92 32.65
C TRP A 42 -17.04 7.47 33.07
N ASN A 43 -15.99 6.86 32.50
CA ASN A 43 -15.56 5.49 32.75
C ASN A 43 -14.10 5.45 33.20
N THR A 44 -13.71 4.44 33.97
CA THR A 44 -12.32 4.24 34.40
C THR A 44 -11.45 3.53 33.37
N SER A 45 -11.99 3.15 32.22
CA SER A 45 -11.29 2.54 31.10
C SER A 45 -11.66 3.23 29.80
N PHE A 46 -10.72 3.18 28.83
CA PHE A 46 -10.88 3.66 27.46
C PHE A 46 -10.38 2.59 26.51
N SER A 47 -11.12 2.36 25.43
CA SER A 47 -10.68 1.59 24.26
C SER A 47 -10.94 2.42 23.02
N ALA A 48 -9.89 2.64 22.21
CA ALA A 48 -10.02 3.29 20.92
C ALA A 48 -10.81 2.39 19.95
N ILE A 49 -11.55 3.03 19.06
CA ILE A 49 -12.28 2.40 17.96
C ILE A 49 -11.65 2.82 16.63
N GLU A 50 -11.82 2.02 15.60
CA GLU A 50 -11.38 2.35 14.24
C GLU A 50 -11.96 3.69 13.78
N GLY A 51 -11.12 4.54 13.17
CA GLY A 51 -11.46 5.89 12.75
C GLY A 51 -11.21 6.95 13.84
N LEU A 52 -11.96 8.05 13.77
CA LEU A 52 -11.77 9.22 14.64
C LEU A 52 -12.21 8.95 16.08
N ASN A 53 -11.29 9.14 17.01
CA ASN A 53 -11.52 9.08 18.46
C ASN A 53 -11.42 10.49 19.06
N ASN A 54 -12.47 10.91 19.76
CA ASN A 54 -12.50 12.11 20.59
C ASN A 54 -12.65 11.67 22.04
N VAL A 55 -11.65 11.92 22.87
CA VAL A 55 -11.65 11.49 24.25
C VAL A 55 -11.35 12.68 25.18
N GLN A 56 -12.08 12.75 26.28
CA GLN A 56 -11.78 13.63 27.40
C GLN A 56 -11.26 12.80 28.57
N VAL A 57 -10.23 13.28 29.22
CA VAL A 57 -9.58 12.63 30.38
C VAL A 57 -9.58 13.57 31.56
N ARG A 58 -9.98 13.07 32.74
CA ARG A 58 -9.88 13.77 34.04
C ARG A 58 -9.39 12.82 35.11
N GLN A 59 -9.02 13.35 36.23
CA GLN A 59 -8.70 12.55 37.43
C GLN A 59 -9.52 13.00 38.65
N ILE A 60 -9.75 12.06 39.57
CA ILE A 60 -10.30 12.32 40.90
C ILE A 60 -9.21 11.95 41.87
N ASP A 61 -8.77 12.90 42.70
CA ASP A 61 -7.72 12.69 43.69
C ASP A 61 -8.23 11.86 44.89
N VAL A 62 -7.32 11.54 45.82
CA VAL A 62 -7.65 10.76 47.03
C VAL A 62 -8.59 11.51 47.97
N ALA A 63 -8.62 12.84 47.90
CA ALA A 63 -9.52 13.70 48.70
C ALA A 63 -10.92 13.85 48.05
N GLY A 64 -11.14 13.33 46.83
CA GLY A 64 -12.39 13.41 46.09
C GLY A 64 -12.53 14.65 45.19
N ASN A 65 -11.47 15.47 45.01
CA ASN A 65 -11.52 16.59 44.09
C ASN A 65 -11.40 16.12 42.66
N THR A 66 -12.25 16.67 41.78
CA THR A 66 -12.26 16.34 40.35
C THR A 66 -11.52 17.43 39.55
N SER A 67 -10.56 17.05 38.75
CA SER A 67 -9.84 17.98 37.86
C SER A 67 -10.73 18.48 36.71
N SER A 68 -10.31 19.55 36.04
CA SER A 68 -10.82 19.86 34.69
C SER A 68 -10.49 18.73 33.72
N ALA A 69 -11.33 18.57 32.70
CA ALA A 69 -11.10 17.59 31.65
C ALA A 69 -10.11 18.12 30.60
N THR A 70 -9.21 17.25 30.13
CA THR A 70 -8.35 17.49 28.97
C THR A 70 -8.88 16.72 27.77
N SER A 71 -9.12 17.42 26.68
CA SER A 71 -9.58 16.81 25.41
C SER A 71 -8.39 16.40 24.55
N PHE A 72 -8.49 15.24 23.89
CA PHE A 72 -7.55 14.73 22.93
C PHE A 72 -8.27 14.06 21.78
N SER A 73 -7.76 14.23 20.54
CA SER A 73 -8.36 13.67 19.32
C SER A 73 -7.28 12.99 18.49
N PHE A 74 -7.57 11.80 17.96
CA PHE A 74 -6.69 11.03 17.08
C PHE A 74 -7.50 10.10 16.18
N THR A 75 -6.91 9.64 15.08
CA THR A 75 -7.48 8.62 14.22
C THR A 75 -6.75 7.29 14.45
N LEU A 76 -7.51 6.25 14.81
CA LEU A 76 -7.01 4.88 14.81
C LEU A 76 -7.28 4.27 13.44
N ASP A 77 -6.23 3.76 12.82
CA ASP A 77 -6.28 3.01 11.55
C ASP A 77 -5.39 1.77 11.68
N THR A 78 -5.99 0.60 11.70
CA THR A 78 -5.30 -0.66 11.99
C THR A 78 -5.12 -1.56 10.76
N ALA A 79 -5.50 -1.09 9.56
CA ALA A 79 -5.49 -1.91 8.36
C ALA A 79 -5.19 -1.12 7.09
N ALA A 80 -4.37 -1.69 6.22
CA ALA A 80 -4.16 -1.22 4.85
C ALA A 80 -4.76 -2.21 3.84
N GLY A 81 -5.52 -1.70 2.86
CA GLY A 81 -6.11 -2.49 1.78
C GLY A 81 -5.05 -2.99 0.79
N ALA A 82 -5.20 -4.20 0.25
CA ALA A 82 -4.31 -4.68 -0.81
C ALA A 82 -4.57 -3.91 -2.13
N PRO A 83 -3.52 -3.43 -2.84
CA PRO A 83 -3.69 -2.75 -4.13
C PRO A 83 -4.16 -3.68 -5.22
N GLY A 84 -5.00 -3.19 -6.15
CA GLY A 84 -5.24 -3.85 -7.43
C GLY A 84 -4.12 -3.52 -8.41
N VAL A 85 -3.72 -4.51 -9.24
CA VAL A 85 -2.63 -4.37 -10.22
C VAL A 85 -3.10 -4.84 -11.59
N ALA A 86 -2.83 -4.04 -12.61
CA ALA A 86 -3.10 -4.37 -14.01
C ALA A 86 -2.05 -3.70 -14.91
N LEU A 87 -1.97 -4.08 -16.18
CA LEU A 87 -1.28 -3.29 -17.18
C LEU A 87 -2.04 -1.99 -17.48
N THR A 88 -1.32 -0.90 -17.71
CA THR A 88 -1.91 0.34 -18.24
C THR A 88 -2.46 0.11 -19.63
N THR A 89 -1.75 -0.67 -20.43
CA THR A 89 -2.13 -1.10 -21.77
C THR A 89 -1.69 -2.54 -21.97
N ASP A 90 -2.62 -3.43 -22.24
CA ASP A 90 -2.35 -4.77 -22.76
C ASP A 90 -2.42 -4.67 -24.27
N SER A 91 -1.24 -4.55 -24.92
CA SER A 91 -1.13 -4.23 -26.34
C SER A 91 -1.16 -5.49 -27.20
N GLY A 92 -1.39 -5.30 -28.50
CA GLY A 92 -1.46 -6.41 -29.45
C GLY A 92 -2.88 -6.77 -29.86
N SER A 93 -3.08 -7.96 -30.40
CA SER A 93 -4.37 -8.42 -30.91
C SER A 93 -5.30 -8.99 -29.83
N ASN A 94 -4.77 -9.32 -28.66
CA ASN A 94 -5.50 -9.79 -27.49
C ASN A 94 -5.19 -8.90 -26.30
N ALA A 95 -6.20 -8.19 -25.79
CA ALA A 95 -6.07 -7.22 -24.69
C ALA A 95 -6.23 -7.87 -23.30
N THR A 96 -6.04 -9.19 -23.18
CA THR A 96 -6.21 -9.93 -21.91
C THR A 96 -5.21 -11.08 -21.73
N ASP A 97 -4.18 -11.17 -22.58
CA ASP A 97 -3.18 -12.23 -22.49
C ASP A 97 -1.93 -11.81 -21.69
N HIS A 98 -1.88 -10.55 -21.27
CA HIS A 98 -0.77 -9.95 -20.54
C HIS A 98 0.57 -10.01 -21.33
N ILE A 99 0.50 -10.01 -22.65
CA ILE A 99 1.67 -9.82 -23.52
C ILE A 99 1.61 -8.41 -24.09
N THR A 100 2.55 -7.57 -23.75
CA THR A 100 2.47 -6.13 -24.05
C THR A 100 3.83 -5.56 -24.46
N ASN A 101 3.79 -4.51 -25.28
CA ASN A 101 4.98 -3.67 -25.51
C ASN A 101 5.07 -2.46 -24.56
N VAL A 102 4.13 -2.35 -23.58
CA VAL A 102 4.07 -1.27 -22.60
C VAL A 102 4.12 -1.86 -21.18
N GLY A 103 5.30 -1.87 -20.56
CA GLY A 103 5.53 -2.47 -19.24
C GLY A 103 5.07 -1.62 -18.04
N THR A 104 4.18 -0.65 -18.24
CA THR A 104 3.67 0.23 -17.18
C THR A 104 2.47 -0.39 -16.49
N LEU A 105 2.50 -0.40 -15.14
CA LEU A 105 1.40 -0.89 -14.31
C LEU A 105 0.39 0.21 -14.00
N ASN A 106 -0.88 -0.16 -13.99
CA ASN A 106 -1.99 0.61 -13.45
C ASN A 106 -2.37 0.04 -12.09
N LEU A 107 -2.37 0.89 -11.05
CA LEU A 107 -2.70 0.51 -9.69
C LEU A 107 -4.05 1.09 -9.30
N SER A 108 -4.81 0.33 -8.52
CA SER A 108 -6.09 0.75 -7.95
C SER A 108 -6.16 0.40 -6.46
N GLY A 109 -7.08 1.03 -5.73
CA GLY A 109 -7.22 0.78 -4.29
C GLY A 109 -6.05 1.32 -3.46
N ILE A 110 -5.28 2.28 -3.98
CA ILE A 110 -4.22 2.94 -3.23
C ILE A 110 -4.85 3.98 -2.31
N GLU A 111 -4.55 3.89 -1.03
CA GLU A 111 -5.03 4.83 -0.02
C GLU A 111 -4.34 6.19 -0.14
N THR A 112 -5.06 7.24 0.21
CA THR A 112 -4.51 8.60 0.14
C THR A 112 -3.31 8.74 1.09
N GLY A 113 -2.16 9.13 0.53
CA GLY A 113 -0.92 9.29 1.30
C GLY A 113 -0.13 8.00 1.52
N ALA A 114 -0.62 6.85 1.05
CA ALA A 114 0.10 5.59 1.18
C ALA A 114 1.36 5.54 0.32
N THR A 115 2.35 4.81 0.79
CA THR A 115 3.58 4.49 0.05
C THR A 115 3.44 3.15 -0.64
N VAL A 116 3.47 3.14 -1.98
CA VAL A 116 3.47 1.90 -2.78
C VAL A 116 4.87 1.30 -2.83
N GLN A 117 4.92 -0.02 -2.70
CA GLN A 117 6.16 -0.80 -2.80
C GLN A 117 6.00 -1.98 -3.76
N TYR A 118 7.08 -2.29 -4.48
CA TYR A 118 7.17 -3.36 -5.47
C TYR A 118 8.25 -4.36 -5.07
N SER A 119 8.02 -5.64 -5.31
CA SER A 119 9.01 -6.70 -5.19
C SER A 119 9.04 -7.54 -6.47
N VAL A 120 10.23 -7.88 -6.95
CA VAL A 120 10.46 -8.78 -8.10
C VAL A 120 11.15 -10.08 -7.69
N ASP A 121 11.33 -10.31 -6.40
CA ASP A 121 11.98 -11.46 -5.79
C ASP A 121 11.08 -12.18 -4.77
N ASN A 122 9.79 -12.21 -5.07
CA ASN A 122 8.76 -12.87 -4.24
C ASN A 122 8.67 -12.34 -2.80
N GLY A 123 8.85 -11.02 -2.62
CA GLY A 123 8.70 -10.35 -1.33
C GLY A 123 9.96 -10.32 -0.46
N ALA A 124 11.12 -10.80 -0.98
CA ALA A 124 12.37 -10.77 -0.23
C ALA A 124 12.90 -9.34 -0.06
N HIS A 125 12.78 -8.51 -1.10
CA HIS A 125 13.14 -7.09 -1.05
C HIS A 125 12.03 -6.23 -1.66
N TRP A 126 11.88 -5.01 -1.13
CA TRP A 126 10.84 -4.06 -1.54
C TRP A 126 11.46 -2.71 -1.94
N SER A 127 10.97 -2.15 -3.05
CA SER A 127 11.39 -0.85 -3.60
C SER A 127 10.16 0.03 -3.85
N THR A 128 10.33 1.33 -3.80
CA THR A 128 9.27 2.30 -4.17
C THR A 128 9.17 2.55 -5.67
N SER A 129 10.01 1.91 -6.48
CA SER A 129 9.99 1.99 -7.93
C SER A 129 10.02 0.60 -8.55
N PHE A 130 9.40 0.48 -9.73
CA PHE A 130 9.37 -0.72 -10.56
C PHE A 130 9.70 -0.33 -12.01
N GLY A 131 10.51 -1.13 -12.67
CA GLY A 131 10.79 -1.05 -14.09
C GLY A 131 10.71 -2.44 -14.71
N ALA A 132 9.83 -2.62 -15.68
CA ALA A 132 9.70 -3.89 -16.40
C ALA A 132 10.93 -4.17 -17.27
N LEU A 133 11.30 -5.45 -17.36
CA LEU A 133 12.38 -5.95 -18.20
C LEU A 133 11.79 -6.72 -19.36
N GLU A 134 12.53 -6.83 -20.47
CA GLU A 134 12.16 -7.67 -21.62
C GLU A 134 11.93 -9.12 -21.18
N GLY A 135 10.84 -9.74 -21.65
CA GLY A 135 10.41 -11.07 -21.25
C GLY A 135 9.45 -11.08 -20.05
N VAL A 136 9.42 -12.19 -19.31
CA VAL A 136 8.46 -12.42 -18.21
C VAL A 136 8.82 -11.58 -16.99
N ASN A 137 7.86 -10.79 -16.53
CA ASN A 137 7.93 -10.01 -15.29
C ASN A 137 6.96 -10.59 -14.26
N ASN A 138 7.48 -10.96 -13.10
CA ASN A 138 6.69 -11.32 -11.93
C ASN A 138 6.90 -10.23 -10.87
N VAL A 139 5.83 -9.54 -10.50
CA VAL A 139 5.89 -8.43 -9.56
C VAL A 139 4.86 -8.63 -8.46
N GLN A 140 5.24 -8.31 -7.24
CA GLN A 140 4.32 -8.16 -6.12
C GLN A 140 4.23 -6.67 -5.77
N VAL A 141 3.03 -6.22 -5.48
CA VAL A 141 2.76 -4.82 -5.11
C VAL A 141 2.01 -4.78 -3.78
N ARG A 142 2.46 -3.93 -2.87
CA ARG A 142 1.80 -3.63 -1.60
C ARG A 142 1.81 -2.14 -1.33
N GLN A 143 1.06 -1.70 -0.34
CA GLN A 143 1.13 -0.32 0.16
C GLN A 143 1.38 -0.31 1.66
N ILE A 144 1.96 0.78 2.13
CA ILE A 144 2.05 1.15 3.54
C ILE A 144 1.24 2.43 3.70
N ASP A 145 0.20 2.41 4.53
CA ASP A 145 -0.67 3.56 4.76
C ASP A 145 -0.01 4.65 5.63
N VAL A 146 -0.75 5.72 5.90
CA VAL A 146 -0.26 6.85 6.72
C VAL A 146 -0.06 6.42 8.17
N ALA A 147 -0.89 5.52 8.70
CA ALA A 147 -0.78 4.98 10.06
C ALA A 147 0.36 3.96 10.23
N GLY A 148 1.00 3.50 9.13
CA GLY A 148 2.10 2.56 9.13
C GLY A 148 1.69 1.09 9.01
N ASN A 149 0.42 0.80 8.64
CA ASN A 149 0.00 -0.56 8.34
C ASN A 149 0.52 -0.97 6.97
N THR A 150 0.94 -2.22 6.85
CA THR A 150 1.38 -2.80 5.58
C THR A 150 0.29 -3.72 5.06
N SER A 151 -0.16 -3.49 3.83
CA SER A 151 -1.17 -4.32 3.18
C SER A 151 -0.65 -5.72 2.84
N ALA A 152 -1.56 -6.64 2.56
CA ALA A 152 -1.23 -7.84 1.80
C ALA A 152 -0.66 -7.43 0.42
N ALA A 153 0.25 -8.26 -0.11
CA ALA A 153 0.80 -8.05 -1.44
C ALA A 153 -0.09 -8.69 -2.52
N THR A 154 -0.29 -7.98 -3.61
CA THR A 154 -0.95 -8.49 -4.84
C THR A 154 0.12 -8.90 -5.83
N SER A 155 0.06 -10.16 -6.28
CA SER A 155 0.97 -10.68 -7.32
C SER A 155 0.40 -10.46 -8.71
N PHE A 156 1.25 -10.03 -9.64
CA PHE A 156 0.89 -9.85 -11.04
C PHE A 156 2.02 -10.34 -11.93
N SER A 157 1.67 -10.98 -13.06
CA SER A 157 2.63 -11.51 -14.04
C SER A 157 2.25 -11.06 -15.43
N PHE A 158 3.23 -10.62 -16.23
CA PHE A 158 3.05 -10.24 -17.63
C PHE A 158 4.35 -10.44 -18.41
N THR A 159 4.26 -10.47 -19.74
CA THR A 159 5.41 -10.51 -20.65
C THR A 159 5.56 -9.15 -21.34
N LEU A 160 6.73 -8.53 -21.17
CA LEU A 160 7.11 -7.37 -21.97
C LEU A 160 7.84 -7.84 -23.22
N ASP A 161 7.33 -7.45 -24.39
CA ASP A 161 7.96 -7.71 -25.70
C ASP A 161 7.94 -6.41 -26.51
N THR A 162 9.11 -5.77 -26.62
CA THR A 162 9.26 -4.46 -27.26
C THR A 162 9.83 -4.54 -28.67
N SER A 163 10.08 -5.76 -29.19
CA SER A 163 10.74 -5.95 -30.48
C SER A 163 10.16 -7.09 -31.28
N ALA A 164 10.08 -6.92 -32.58
CA ALA A 164 9.79 -8.00 -33.55
C ALA A 164 10.98 -8.25 -34.44
N GLY A 165 11.37 -9.51 -34.59
CA GLY A 165 12.43 -9.92 -35.50
C GLY A 165 12.03 -9.72 -36.95
N ALA A 166 12.98 -9.36 -37.79
CA ALA A 166 12.74 -9.32 -39.25
C ALA A 166 12.52 -10.72 -39.81
N PRO A 167 11.50 -10.91 -40.67
CA PRO A 167 11.29 -12.20 -41.31
C PRO A 167 12.41 -12.49 -42.30
N GLY A 168 12.86 -13.74 -42.36
CA GLY A 168 13.72 -14.23 -43.41
C GLY A 168 12.91 -14.54 -44.68
N VAL A 169 13.44 -14.21 -45.84
CA VAL A 169 12.83 -14.51 -47.15
C VAL A 169 13.82 -15.29 -47.98
N ALA A 170 13.40 -16.38 -48.51
CA ALA A 170 14.15 -17.19 -49.46
C ALA A 170 13.20 -17.78 -50.51
N LEU A 171 13.70 -18.08 -51.69
CA LEU A 171 12.96 -18.88 -52.67
C LEU A 171 12.78 -20.31 -52.12
N THR A 172 11.59 -20.86 -52.24
CA THR A 172 11.34 -22.26 -51.90
C THR A 172 12.08 -23.20 -52.86
N THR A 173 12.17 -22.78 -54.12
CA THR A 173 12.93 -23.47 -55.15
C THR A 173 13.68 -22.43 -55.96
N ASP A 174 14.99 -22.50 -55.98
CA ASP A 174 15.85 -21.76 -56.89
C ASP A 174 16.22 -22.75 -58.01
N SER A 175 15.54 -22.61 -59.16
CA SER A 175 15.65 -23.57 -60.25
C SER A 175 16.67 -23.10 -61.28
N GLY A 176 17.28 -24.06 -61.98
CA GLY A 176 18.27 -23.77 -62.98
C GLY A 176 19.63 -24.38 -62.68
N SER A 177 20.66 -23.95 -63.39
CA SER A 177 22.03 -24.46 -63.23
C SER A 177 22.79 -23.84 -62.03
N ASN A 178 22.27 -22.80 -61.47
CA ASN A 178 22.85 -22.12 -60.27
C ASN A 178 21.74 -21.94 -59.22
N ALA A 179 21.84 -22.66 -58.11
CA ALA A 179 20.85 -22.65 -57.01
C ALA A 179 21.01 -21.49 -56.03
N THR A 180 21.75 -20.42 -56.37
CA THR A 180 22.01 -19.27 -55.53
C THR A 180 21.93 -17.93 -56.24
N ASP A 181 21.48 -17.91 -57.50
CA ASP A 181 21.36 -16.67 -58.30
C ASP A 181 19.98 -16.00 -58.18
N HIS A 182 19.08 -16.64 -57.44
CA HIS A 182 17.71 -16.20 -57.23
C HIS A 182 16.89 -16.05 -58.51
N ILE A 183 17.24 -16.78 -59.59
CA ILE A 183 16.50 -16.88 -60.85
C ILE A 183 15.76 -18.19 -60.87
N THR A 184 14.43 -18.13 -60.85
CA THR A 184 13.58 -19.34 -60.80
C THR A 184 12.48 -19.30 -61.87
N ASN A 185 12.05 -20.49 -62.33
CA ASN A 185 10.94 -20.65 -63.23
C ASN A 185 9.66 -21.18 -62.57
N VAL A 186 9.59 -21.20 -61.22
CA VAL A 186 8.43 -21.58 -60.38
C VAL A 186 8.05 -20.46 -59.44
#